data_c6828616780a7c8b3fe52bc787edb9f0
#
_entry.id   c6828616780a7c8b3fe52bc787edb9f0
#
_cell.length_a   1.000
_cell.length_b   1.000
_cell.length_c   1.000
_cell.angle_alpha   90.00
_cell.angle_beta   90.00
_cell.angle_gamma   90.00
#
_symmetry.space_group_name_H-M   'P 1'
#
loop_
_entity.id
_entity.type
_entity.pdbx_description
1 polymer ?
#
loop_
_entity_poly.entity_id
_entity_poly.type
_entity_poly.pdbx_seq_one_letter_code
_entity_poly.pdbx_strand_id
1 'polypeptide(L)'
;MKKIFSINLQPGYRNYTVKDLIDLKGKKKLTQINVSTPEEAAAAEEASIDLIIAPPTGDIKKIRESAKKTFLTVGIPFLKYESKNKIIKKAFELIELGIDSIHCGSWNINFMRYLNQFNIPFQGHAGFVPSQTTWIGGVKAFGKNIEEAKKLYEQINII
;
A
#
# COMPACT_ATOMS: atom_id res chain seq x y z
N MET A 1 -8.71 -18.84 3.67
CA MET A 1 -8.74 -18.11 2.39
C MET A 1 -10.16 -17.62 2.07
N LYS A 2 -10.29 -16.42 1.54
CA LYS A 2 -11.57 -15.81 1.15
C LYS A 2 -11.73 -15.87 -0.36
N LYS A 3 -12.92 -16.28 -0.85
CA LYS A 3 -13.26 -16.14 -2.27
C LYS A 3 -13.49 -14.66 -2.58
N ILE A 4 -12.85 -14.17 -3.63
CA ILE A 4 -12.99 -12.80 -4.12
C ILE A 4 -13.31 -12.80 -5.62
N PHE A 5 -13.71 -11.65 -6.13
CA PHE A 5 -13.79 -11.42 -7.58
C PHE A 5 -12.89 -10.22 -7.91
N SER A 6 -12.14 -10.33 -9.01
CA SER A 6 -11.40 -9.20 -9.57
C SER A 6 -12.37 -8.14 -10.13
N ILE A 7 -11.86 -6.97 -10.50
CA ILE A 7 -12.65 -5.94 -11.17
C ILE A 7 -13.29 -6.44 -12.49
N ASN A 8 -12.66 -7.43 -13.13
CA ASN A 8 -13.18 -8.09 -14.33
C ASN A 8 -14.04 -9.32 -14.02
N LEU A 9 -14.57 -9.43 -12.80
CA LEU A 9 -15.44 -10.51 -12.31
C LEU A 9 -14.82 -11.91 -12.37
N GLN A 10 -13.48 -12.02 -12.48
CA GLN A 10 -12.80 -13.30 -12.42
C GLN A 10 -12.71 -13.79 -10.98
N PRO A 11 -13.11 -15.03 -10.69
CA PRO A 11 -13.03 -15.59 -9.35
C PRO A 11 -11.59 -15.83 -8.94
N GLY A 12 -11.30 -15.63 -7.66
CA GLY A 12 -9.98 -15.87 -7.07
C GLY A 12 -10.08 -16.07 -5.57
N TYR A 13 -8.94 -16.22 -4.94
CA TYR A 13 -8.83 -16.36 -3.49
C TYR A 13 -7.78 -15.42 -2.93
N ARG A 14 -8.03 -14.94 -1.68
CA ARG A 14 -7.05 -14.16 -0.90
C ARG A 14 -6.94 -14.73 0.51
N ASN A 15 -5.74 -14.64 1.06
CA ASN A 15 -5.50 -14.93 2.48
C ASN A 15 -6.22 -13.90 3.36
N TYR A 16 -6.13 -12.61 3.02
CA TYR A 16 -6.81 -11.49 3.67
C TYR A 16 -7.57 -10.63 2.68
N THR A 17 -8.60 -9.97 3.16
CA THR A 17 -9.30 -8.87 2.50
C THR A 17 -9.04 -7.57 3.27
N VAL A 18 -9.36 -6.42 2.69
CA VAL A 18 -9.27 -5.12 3.38
C VAL A 18 -10.08 -5.12 4.69
N LYS A 19 -11.27 -5.73 4.67
CA LYS A 19 -12.11 -5.89 5.86
C LYS A 19 -11.40 -6.69 6.96
N ASP A 20 -10.73 -7.79 6.60
CA ASP A 20 -9.97 -8.58 7.57
C ASP A 20 -8.86 -7.74 8.21
N LEU A 21 -8.13 -6.95 7.42
CA LEU A 21 -7.05 -6.09 7.93
C LEU A 21 -7.57 -5.04 8.91
N ILE A 22 -8.73 -4.44 8.62
CA ILE A 22 -9.38 -3.49 9.52
C ILE A 22 -9.79 -4.18 10.84
N ASP A 23 -10.42 -5.33 10.75
CA ASP A 23 -10.93 -6.07 11.93
C ASP A 23 -9.82 -6.62 12.83
N LEU A 24 -8.62 -6.84 12.27
CA LEU A 24 -7.45 -7.35 12.98
C LEU A 24 -6.63 -6.27 13.67
N LYS A 25 -6.92 -4.98 13.44
CA LYS A 25 -6.20 -3.88 14.11
C LYS A 25 -6.24 -4.06 15.63
N GLY A 26 -5.05 -4.03 16.26
CA GLY A 26 -4.89 -4.23 17.69
C GLY A 26 -5.09 -5.66 18.20
N LYS A 27 -5.48 -6.62 17.35
CA LYS A 27 -5.77 -8.01 17.74
C LYS A 27 -4.73 -9.01 17.27
N LYS A 28 -4.14 -8.79 16.11
CA LYS A 28 -3.14 -9.70 15.52
C LYS A 28 -2.02 -8.90 14.86
N LYS A 29 -0.79 -9.37 15.05
CA LYS A 29 0.37 -8.90 14.29
C LYS A 29 0.43 -9.67 12.97
N LEU A 30 0.67 -8.97 11.87
CA LEU A 30 0.82 -9.54 10.54
C LEU A 30 2.24 -9.31 10.04
N THR A 31 2.74 -10.26 9.26
CA THR A 31 4.02 -10.14 8.57
C THR A 31 3.82 -9.44 7.22
N GLN A 32 4.75 -8.56 6.86
CA GLN A 32 4.77 -7.92 5.54
C GLN A 32 6.19 -7.88 5.00
N ILE A 33 6.37 -8.20 3.73
CA ILE A 33 7.67 -8.13 3.06
C ILE A 33 7.56 -7.32 1.75
N ASN A 34 8.66 -6.65 1.42
CA ASN A 34 8.80 -5.98 0.13
C ASN A 34 9.32 -6.98 -0.91
N VAL A 35 8.67 -7.06 -2.07
CA VAL A 35 9.03 -7.93 -3.19
C VAL A 35 9.20 -7.08 -4.45
N SER A 36 10.23 -7.36 -5.21
CA SER A 36 10.54 -6.64 -6.45
C SER A 36 10.44 -7.53 -7.69
N THR A 37 10.45 -8.85 -7.50
CA THR A 37 10.40 -9.83 -8.58
C THR A 37 9.29 -10.87 -8.37
N PRO A 38 8.87 -11.58 -9.45
CA PRO A 38 7.92 -12.68 -9.35
C PRO A 38 8.42 -13.83 -8.46
N GLU A 39 9.74 -14.12 -8.47
CA GLU A 39 10.37 -15.16 -7.69
C GLU A 39 10.29 -14.84 -6.19
N GLU A 40 10.59 -13.60 -5.82
CA GLU A 40 10.44 -13.14 -4.43
C GLU A 40 8.98 -13.23 -3.96
N ALA A 41 8.02 -12.88 -4.84
CA ALA A 41 6.61 -12.97 -4.53
C ALA A 41 6.15 -14.43 -4.34
N ALA A 42 6.62 -15.35 -5.19
CA ALA A 42 6.36 -16.79 -5.05
C ALA A 42 6.93 -17.33 -3.73
N ALA A 43 8.17 -17.00 -3.41
CA ALA A 43 8.81 -17.40 -2.16
C ALA A 43 8.08 -16.85 -0.92
N ALA A 44 7.62 -15.61 -0.97
CA ALA A 44 6.82 -14.99 0.10
C ALA A 44 5.47 -15.71 0.30
N GLU A 45 4.78 -16.08 -0.78
CA GLU A 45 3.52 -16.85 -0.71
C GLU A 45 3.76 -18.26 -0.17
N GLU A 46 4.83 -18.96 -0.60
CA GLU A 46 5.22 -20.27 -0.11
C GLU A 46 5.57 -20.23 1.39
N ALA A 47 6.30 -19.20 1.82
CA ALA A 47 6.63 -18.96 3.24
C ALA A 47 5.43 -18.52 4.09
N SER A 48 4.23 -18.42 3.51
CA SER A 48 3.01 -17.97 4.19
C SER A 48 3.11 -16.56 4.81
N ILE A 49 3.84 -15.67 4.16
CA ILE A 49 3.86 -14.25 4.53
C ILE A 49 2.44 -13.67 4.38
N ASP A 50 1.99 -12.93 5.37
CA ASP A 50 0.60 -12.41 5.40
C ASP A 50 0.33 -11.39 4.29
N LEU A 51 1.27 -10.47 4.05
CA LEU A 51 1.14 -9.34 3.11
C LEU A 51 2.41 -9.15 2.31
N ILE A 52 2.28 -8.81 1.04
CA ILE A 52 3.40 -8.37 0.20
C ILE A 52 3.18 -6.95 -0.31
N ILE A 53 4.26 -6.19 -0.42
CA ILE A 53 4.26 -4.86 -1.02
C ILE A 53 5.27 -4.81 -2.16
N ALA A 54 4.89 -4.27 -3.31
CA ALA A 54 5.74 -4.16 -4.48
C ALA A 54 5.94 -2.69 -4.91
N PRO A 55 7.12 -2.34 -5.45
CA PRO A 55 7.34 -1.04 -6.07
C PRO A 55 6.54 -0.94 -7.39
N PRO A 56 6.13 0.26 -7.81
CA PRO A 56 5.33 0.45 -9.03
C PRO A 56 6.12 0.24 -10.33
N THR A 57 7.42 0.01 -10.22
CA THR A 57 8.38 -0.20 -11.32
C THR A 57 8.57 -1.67 -11.67
N GLY A 58 8.04 -2.59 -10.85
CA GLY A 58 8.10 -4.03 -11.10
C GLY A 58 7.08 -4.50 -12.13
N ASP A 59 7.23 -5.73 -12.61
CA ASP A 59 6.21 -6.41 -13.40
C ASP A 59 5.07 -6.89 -12.48
N ILE A 60 4.18 -5.96 -12.14
CA ILE A 60 3.10 -6.19 -11.17
C ILE A 60 2.19 -7.34 -11.61
N LYS A 61 1.98 -7.51 -12.91
CA LYS A 61 1.20 -8.62 -13.44
C LYS A 61 1.83 -9.97 -13.08
N LYS A 62 3.11 -10.14 -13.36
CA LYS A 62 3.83 -11.38 -13.02
C LYS A 62 3.96 -11.58 -11.51
N ILE A 63 4.20 -10.52 -10.74
CA ILE A 63 4.19 -10.58 -9.27
C ILE A 63 2.84 -11.12 -8.78
N ARG A 64 1.72 -10.60 -9.30
CA ARG A 64 0.39 -11.09 -8.94
C ARG A 64 0.13 -12.55 -9.37
N GLU A 65 0.62 -12.93 -10.55
CA GLU A 65 0.51 -14.30 -11.06
C GLU A 65 1.32 -15.31 -10.24
N SER A 66 2.44 -14.88 -9.66
CA SER A 66 3.32 -15.70 -8.81
C SER A 66 2.84 -15.82 -7.36
N ALA A 67 2.17 -14.80 -6.83
CA ALA A 67 1.59 -14.79 -5.48
C ALA A 67 0.06 -14.57 -5.55
N LYS A 68 -0.67 -15.58 -6.04
CA LYS A 68 -2.11 -15.46 -6.37
C LYS A 68 -3.02 -15.25 -5.15
N LYS A 69 -2.59 -15.69 -3.98
CA LYS A 69 -3.40 -15.73 -2.76
C LYS A 69 -3.01 -14.67 -1.74
N THR A 70 -1.76 -14.23 -1.77
CA THR A 70 -1.25 -13.25 -0.81
C THR A 70 -1.80 -11.85 -1.11
N PHE A 71 -2.21 -11.12 -0.08
CA PHE A 71 -2.64 -9.73 -0.20
C PHE A 71 -1.51 -8.86 -0.74
N LEU A 72 -1.73 -8.22 -1.90
CA LEU A 72 -0.73 -7.44 -2.61
C LEU A 72 -1.04 -5.95 -2.55
N THR A 73 -0.11 -5.19 -1.99
CA THR A 73 -0.09 -3.72 -2.02
C THR A 73 0.95 -3.24 -3.04
N VAL A 74 0.64 -2.19 -3.79
CA VAL A 74 1.61 -1.58 -4.73
C VAL A 74 1.79 -0.10 -4.43
N GLY A 75 3.04 0.35 -4.39
CA GLY A 75 3.39 1.75 -4.19
C GLY A 75 3.02 2.63 -5.37
N ILE A 76 2.53 3.85 -5.12
CA ILE A 76 2.42 4.89 -6.14
C ILE A 76 3.47 5.97 -5.84
N PRO A 77 4.41 6.25 -6.75
CA PRO A 77 5.40 7.30 -6.56
C PRO A 77 4.77 8.67 -6.85
N PHE A 78 4.04 9.22 -5.90
CA PHE A 78 3.30 10.48 -6.06
C PHE A 78 4.11 11.65 -6.60
N LEU A 79 5.41 11.70 -6.29
CA LEU A 79 6.31 12.74 -6.80
C LEU A 79 6.48 12.71 -8.33
N LYS A 80 6.09 11.61 -9.00
CA LYS A 80 6.13 11.48 -10.46
C LYS A 80 4.85 11.94 -11.14
N TYR A 81 3.79 12.23 -10.37
CA TYR A 81 2.50 12.58 -10.95
C TYR A 81 2.17 14.06 -10.72
N GLU A 82 1.95 14.78 -11.81
CA GLU A 82 1.69 16.21 -11.82
C GLU A 82 0.22 16.57 -11.53
N SER A 83 -0.68 15.59 -11.61
CA SER A 83 -2.11 15.84 -11.44
C SER A 83 -2.87 14.67 -10.81
N LYS A 84 -3.99 15.00 -10.18
CA LYS A 84 -4.92 14.02 -9.60
C LYS A 84 -5.41 13.00 -10.63
N ASN A 85 -5.68 13.43 -11.86
CA ASN A 85 -6.18 12.55 -12.92
C ASN A 85 -5.14 11.48 -13.31
N LYS A 86 -3.84 11.84 -13.37
CA LYS A 86 -2.77 10.87 -13.66
C LYS A 86 -2.65 9.83 -12.55
N ILE A 87 -2.79 10.24 -11.28
CA ILE A 87 -2.75 9.32 -10.14
C ILE A 87 -3.93 8.35 -10.17
N ILE A 88 -5.15 8.85 -10.41
CA ILE A 88 -6.35 8.02 -10.52
C ILE A 88 -6.21 7.00 -11.66
N LYS A 89 -5.79 7.46 -12.83
CA LYS A 89 -5.55 6.57 -13.96
C LYS A 89 -4.57 5.45 -13.57
N LYS A 90 -3.44 5.80 -12.93
CA LYS A 90 -2.47 4.80 -12.47
C LYS A 90 -3.04 3.86 -11.42
N ALA A 91 -3.86 4.35 -10.51
CA ALA A 91 -4.52 3.54 -9.50
C ALA A 91 -5.43 2.48 -10.14
N PHE A 92 -6.27 2.87 -11.10
CA PHE A 92 -7.14 1.94 -11.81
C PHE A 92 -6.35 0.92 -12.64
N GLU A 93 -5.30 1.34 -13.37
CA GLU A 93 -4.41 0.42 -14.07
C GLU A 93 -3.83 -0.67 -13.13
N LEU A 94 -3.41 -0.29 -11.93
CA LEU A 94 -2.90 -1.23 -10.95
C LEU A 94 -3.99 -2.18 -10.43
N ILE A 95 -5.20 -1.67 -10.17
CA ILE A 95 -6.34 -2.48 -9.73
C ILE A 95 -6.72 -3.50 -10.80
N GLU A 96 -6.69 -3.13 -12.08
CA GLU A 96 -6.92 -4.06 -13.20
C GLU A 96 -5.90 -5.19 -13.24
N LEU A 97 -4.66 -4.96 -12.78
CA LEU A 97 -3.64 -6.00 -12.62
C LEU A 97 -3.87 -6.91 -11.40
N GLY A 98 -4.91 -6.66 -10.61
CA GLY A 98 -5.34 -7.51 -9.49
C GLY A 98 -4.64 -7.22 -8.17
N ILE A 99 -4.15 -6.00 -7.95
CA ILE A 99 -3.68 -5.58 -6.63
C ILE A 99 -4.86 -5.42 -5.66
N ASP A 100 -4.57 -5.50 -4.37
CA ASP A 100 -5.59 -5.42 -3.33
C ASP A 100 -5.60 -4.05 -2.64
N SER A 101 -4.49 -3.30 -2.66
CA SER A 101 -4.42 -1.94 -2.14
C SER A 101 -3.25 -1.15 -2.75
N ILE A 102 -3.26 0.15 -2.52
CA ILE A 102 -2.21 1.07 -2.94
C ILE A 102 -1.43 1.52 -1.71
N HIS A 103 -0.11 1.57 -1.81
CA HIS A 103 0.74 2.20 -0.80
C HIS A 103 1.00 3.65 -1.15
N CYS A 104 0.71 4.55 -0.21
CA CYS A 104 0.93 5.98 -0.39
C CYS A 104 1.38 6.67 0.88
N GLY A 105 2.14 7.76 0.72
CA GLY A 105 2.67 8.52 1.84
C GLY A 105 1.79 9.69 2.26
N SER A 106 1.80 9.98 3.55
CA SER A 106 1.08 11.11 4.16
C SER A 106 1.50 12.50 3.65
N TRP A 107 2.62 12.59 2.94
CA TRP A 107 3.06 13.85 2.33
C TRP A 107 2.18 14.33 1.20
N ASN A 108 1.24 13.51 0.76
CA ASN A 108 0.27 13.89 -0.27
C ASN A 108 -1.17 13.55 0.14
N ILE A 109 -1.57 14.05 1.29
CA ILE A 109 -2.91 13.88 1.87
C ILE A 109 -4.03 14.23 0.87
N ASN A 110 -3.83 15.25 0.06
CA ASN A 110 -4.83 15.64 -0.94
C ASN A 110 -5.06 14.56 -2.00
N PHE A 111 -4.02 13.84 -2.40
CA PHE A 111 -4.17 12.71 -3.32
C PHE A 111 -4.80 11.50 -2.64
N MET A 112 -4.48 11.24 -1.38
CA MET A 112 -5.11 10.17 -0.60
C MET A 112 -6.61 10.41 -0.44
N ARG A 113 -7.01 11.63 -0.06
CA ARG A 113 -8.42 12.03 0.01
C ARG A 113 -9.12 11.91 -1.35
N TYR A 114 -8.42 12.19 -2.42
CA TYR A 114 -8.98 12.07 -3.77
C TYR A 114 -9.15 10.60 -4.18
N LEU A 115 -8.19 9.73 -3.89
CA LEU A 115 -8.31 8.26 -4.10
C LEU A 115 -9.47 7.68 -3.29
N ASN A 116 -9.67 8.15 -2.06
CA ASN A 116 -10.76 7.69 -1.19
C ASN A 116 -12.16 7.96 -1.77
N GLN A 117 -12.33 9.01 -2.57
CA GLN A 117 -13.60 9.28 -3.26
C GLN A 117 -14.01 8.18 -4.23
N PHE A 118 -13.07 7.35 -4.67
CA PHE A 118 -13.28 6.21 -5.56
C PHE A 118 -13.30 4.88 -4.81
N ASN A 119 -13.33 4.91 -3.46
CA ASN A 119 -13.27 3.72 -2.59
C ASN A 119 -12.05 2.83 -2.85
N ILE A 120 -10.95 3.40 -3.32
CA ILE A 120 -9.70 2.66 -3.57
C ILE A 120 -9.01 2.43 -2.22
N PRO A 121 -8.78 1.16 -1.82
CA PRO A 121 -8.08 0.87 -0.58
C PRO A 121 -6.64 1.34 -0.64
N PHE A 122 -6.15 1.93 0.45
CA PHE A 122 -4.74 2.30 0.53
C PHE A 122 -4.14 2.04 1.91
N GLN A 123 -2.84 1.78 1.92
CA GLN A 123 -1.99 1.70 3.09
C GLN A 123 -1.19 2.99 3.19
N GLY A 124 -1.44 3.78 4.22
CA GLY A 124 -0.76 5.05 4.43
C GLY A 124 0.62 4.88 5.04
N HIS A 125 1.55 5.76 4.67
CA HIS A 125 2.87 5.91 5.27
C HIS A 125 2.95 7.25 5.97
N ALA A 126 3.11 7.25 7.29
CA ALA A 126 3.28 8.44 8.11
C ALA A 126 4.64 8.42 8.84
N GLY A 127 5.09 9.58 9.32
CA GLY A 127 6.33 9.74 10.05
C GLY A 127 7.54 9.93 9.12
N PHE A 128 8.55 9.09 9.27
CA PHE A 128 9.80 9.21 8.50
C PHE A 128 9.63 8.81 7.04
N VAL A 129 9.92 9.74 6.14
CA VAL A 129 9.89 9.52 4.69
C VAL A 129 11.30 9.71 4.12
N PRO A 130 11.99 8.62 3.71
CA PRO A 130 13.39 8.68 3.27
C PRO A 130 13.66 9.70 2.16
N SER A 131 12.75 9.83 1.19
CA SER A 131 12.90 10.78 0.07
C SER A 131 12.81 12.27 0.47
N GLN A 132 12.40 12.56 1.71
CA GLN A 132 12.28 13.92 2.23
C GLN A 132 13.41 14.29 3.22
N THR A 133 14.42 13.46 3.37
CA THR A 133 15.50 13.68 4.35
C THR A 133 16.21 15.00 4.19
N THR A 134 16.44 15.46 2.97
CA THR A 134 17.06 16.78 2.70
C THR A 134 16.16 17.94 3.13
N TRP A 135 14.85 17.76 3.16
CA TRP A 135 13.88 18.81 3.54
C TRP A 135 13.72 18.94 5.05
N ILE A 136 13.97 17.85 5.76
CA ILE A 136 13.74 17.73 7.22
C ILE A 136 15.03 17.75 8.05
N GLY A 137 16.19 18.00 7.41
CA GLY A 137 17.49 18.10 8.08
C GLY A 137 18.18 16.75 8.37
N GLY A 138 17.90 15.72 7.52
CA GLY A 138 18.56 14.40 7.61
C GLY A 138 17.67 13.30 8.19
N VAL A 139 18.29 12.17 8.50
CA VAL A 139 17.60 11.02 9.12
C VAL A 139 17.31 11.31 10.59
N LYS A 140 16.04 11.28 10.98
CA LYS A 140 15.62 11.49 12.36
C LYS A 140 14.38 10.67 12.74
N ALA A 141 14.21 10.40 14.02
CA ALA A 141 12.98 9.85 14.55
C ALA A 141 11.92 10.97 14.67
N PHE A 142 10.66 10.61 14.47
CA PHE A 142 9.50 11.49 14.61
C PHE A 142 8.76 11.24 15.91
N GLY A 143 8.07 12.27 16.41
CA GLY A 143 7.29 12.16 17.65
C GLY A 143 8.11 12.26 18.94
N LYS A 144 9.33 12.82 18.88
CA LYS A 144 10.21 12.97 20.04
C LYS A 144 9.74 14.04 21.05
N ASN A 145 8.93 14.97 20.62
CA ASN A 145 8.35 16.01 21.45
C ASN A 145 6.84 16.13 21.17
N ILE A 146 6.14 16.87 22.00
CA ILE A 146 4.67 17.02 21.95
C ILE A 146 4.21 17.57 20.60
N GLU A 147 4.91 18.55 20.04
CA GLU A 147 4.57 19.18 18.77
C GLU A 147 4.69 18.18 17.59
N GLU A 148 5.79 17.43 17.56
CA GLU A 148 5.98 16.39 16.53
C GLU A 148 4.97 15.24 16.69
N ALA A 149 4.70 14.81 17.92
CA ALA A 149 3.74 13.76 18.19
C ALA A 149 2.32 14.18 17.78
N LYS A 150 1.92 15.42 18.07
CA LYS A 150 0.63 15.98 17.65
C LYS A 150 0.49 16.01 16.12
N LYS A 151 1.51 16.50 15.41
CA LYS A 151 1.52 16.51 13.94
C LYS A 151 1.41 15.11 13.36
N LEU A 152 2.14 14.15 13.93
CA LEU A 152 2.07 12.75 13.47
C LEU A 152 0.69 12.14 13.74
N TYR A 153 0.09 12.41 14.90
CA TYR A 153 -1.26 11.98 15.24
C TYR A 153 -2.31 12.55 14.26
N GLU A 154 -2.21 13.85 13.94
CA GLU A 154 -3.09 14.50 12.96
C GLU A 154 -2.93 13.87 11.57
N GLN A 155 -1.70 13.56 11.14
CA GLN A 155 -1.44 12.85 9.88
C GLN A 155 -2.10 11.46 9.85
N ILE A 156 -1.96 10.69 10.93
CA ILE A 156 -2.52 9.34 11.03
C ILE A 156 -4.05 9.35 11.01
N ASN A 157 -4.67 10.34 11.63
CA ASN A 157 -6.14 10.46 11.65
C ASN A 157 -6.74 10.85 10.28
N ILE A 158 -5.94 11.32 9.34
CA ILE A 158 -6.37 11.67 7.99
C ILE A 158 -6.23 10.48 7.02
N ILE A 159 -5.35 9.55 7.35
CA ILE A 159 -5.10 8.30 6.62
C ILE A 159 -6.17 7.26 6.98
#